data_6e044f46abf6a2e978410f9e8998ef84
#
_entry.id   6e044f46abf6a2e978410f9e8998ef84
#
_cell.length_a   1.000
_cell.length_b   1.000
_cell.length_c   1.000
_cell.angle_alpha   90.00
_cell.angle_beta   90.00
_cell.angle_gamma   90.00
#
_symmetry.space_group_name_H-M   'P 1'
#
loop_
_entity.id
_entity.type
_entity.pdbx_description
1 polymer ?
#
loop_
_entity_poly.entity_id
_entity_poly.type
_entity_poly.pdbx_seq_one_letter_code
_entity_poly.pdbx_strand_id
1 'polypeptide(L)'
;MQVPDIKIVIEGHCDERGTDEYNLALGEGRAEIVKNYIVGLGIDPERIITVTYGEAKPSASGHDEGSWAKNRRVQLHIITEQSAANQ
;
A
#
# COMPACT_ATOMS: atom_id res chain seq x y z
N MET A 1 -12.89 4.54 23.53
CA MET A 1 -13.76 4.29 22.37
C MET A 1 -13.26 3.07 21.63
N GLN A 2 -14.13 2.13 21.41
CA GLN A 2 -13.76 1.00 20.56
C GLN A 2 -13.99 1.37 19.11
N VAL A 3 -12.97 1.13 18.30
CA VAL A 3 -13.12 1.23 16.88
C VAL A 3 -13.27 -0.22 16.38
N PRO A 4 -14.49 -0.64 16.05
CA PRO A 4 -14.72 -2.03 15.70
C PRO A 4 -14.11 -2.33 14.34
N ASP A 5 -13.40 -3.40 14.27
CA ASP A 5 -13.11 -4.18 13.06
C ASP A 5 -12.63 -3.39 11.84
N ILE A 6 -11.91 -2.31 12.09
CA ILE A 6 -11.29 -1.56 11.00
C ILE A 6 -9.95 -2.21 10.66
N LYS A 7 -9.76 -2.49 9.39
CA LYS A 7 -8.48 -2.91 8.83
C LYS A 7 -7.97 -1.83 7.91
N ILE A 8 -6.67 -1.62 7.95
CA ILE A 8 -5.99 -0.66 7.07
C ILE A 8 -5.13 -1.47 6.12
N VAL A 9 -5.38 -1.32 4.83
CA VAL A 9 -4.57 -1.96 3.80
C VAL A 9 -3.63 -0.91 3.22
N ILE A 10 -2.34 -1.20 3.28
CA ILE A 10 -1.30 -0.31 2.75
C ILE A 10 -0.71 -0.97 1.52
N GLU A 11 -0.88 -0.33 0.37
CA GLU A 11 -0.39 -0.83 -0.92
C GLU A 11 0.86 -0.07 -1.33
N GLY A 12 1.95 -0.81 -1.51
CA GLY A 12 3.19 -0.25 -2.02
C GLY A 12 3.28 -0.44 -3.53
N HIS A 13 3.62 0.62 -4.24
CA HIS A 13 3.72 0.63 -5.70
C HIS A 13 5.06 1.16 -6.16
N CYS A 14 5.47 0.74 -7.34
CA CYS A 14 6.71 1.17 -7.98
C CYS A 14 6.44 1.60 -9.41
N ASP A 15 7.42 2.26 -10.04
CA ASP A 15 7.37 2.49 -11.47
C ASP A 15 7.80 1.23 -12.22
N GLU A 16 7.76 1.29 -13.57
CA GLU A 16 8.00 0.13 -14.43
C GLU A 16 9.48 -0.29 -14.55
N ARG A 17 10.39 0.48 -14.01
CA ARG A 17 11.83 0.20 -14.14
C ARG A 17 12.27 -0.88 -13.17
N GLY A 18 13.17 -1.74 -13.63
CA GLY A 18 13.69 -2.84 -12.82
C GLY A 18 12.96 -4.16 -13.06
N THR A 19 13.37 -5.19 -12.33
CA THR A 19 12.72 -6.50 -12.43
C THR A 19 11.47 -6.56 -11.57
N ASP A 20 10.58 -7.51 -11.89
CA ASP A 20 9.37 -7.72 -11.09
C ASP A 20 9.69 -8.03 -9.64
N GLU A 21 10.65 -8.91 -9.40
CA GLU A 21 11.05 -9.27 -8.04
C GLU A 21 11.58 -8.07 -7.27
N TYR A 22 12.43 -7.27 -7.90
CA TYR A 22 12.96 -6.06 -7.30
C TYR A 22 11.85 -5.07 -6.97
N ASN A 23 10.91 -4.87 -7.89
CA ASN A 23 9.83 -3.93 -7.72
C ASN A 23 8.83 -4.36 -6.65
N LEU A 24 8.55 -5.66 -6.55
CA LEU A 24 7.71 -6.18 -5.48
C LEU A 24 8.35 -5.93 -4.11
N ALA A 25 9.64 -6.19 -3.97
CA ALA A 25 10.36 -5.96 -2.73
C ALA A 25 10.41 -4.47 -2.39
N LEU A 26 10.61 -3.62 -3.38
CA LEU A 26 10.65 -2.17 -3.18
C LEU A 26 9.29 -1.63 -2.74
N GLY A 27 8.21 -2.12 -3.35
CA GLY A 27 6.85 -1.77 -2.94
C GLY A 27 6.55 -2.22 -1.52
N GLU A 28 6.98 -3.42 -1.15
CA GLU A 28 6.85 -3.90 0.22
C GLU A 28 7.58 -2.98 1.20
N GLY A 29 8.81 -2.58 0.88
CA GLY A 29 9.57 -1.66 1.72
C GLY A 29 8.87 -0.33 1.92
N ARG A 30 8.27 0.21 0.86
CA ARG A 30 7.50 1.45 0.96
C ARG A 30 6.29 1.29 1.86
N ALA A 31 5.56 0.19 1.73
CA ALA A 31 4.40 -0.08 2.58
C ALA A 31 4.80 -0.26 4.04
N GLU A 32 5.92 -0.93 4.30
CA GLU A 32 6.42 -1.15 5.66
C GLU A 32 6.82 0.16 6.36
N ILE A 33 7.41 1.11 5.63
CA ILE A 33 7.74 2.41 6.19
C ILE A 33 6.46 3.11 6.69
N VAL A 34 5.41 3.09 5.89
CA VAL A 34 4.13 3.70 6.26
C VAL A 34 3.49 2.94 7.41
N LYS A 35 3.54 1.61 7.40
CA LYS A 35 3.03 0.79 8.49
C LYS A 35 3.71 1.16 9.81
N ASN A 36 5.03 1.23 9.81
CA ASN A 36 5.78 1.55 11.03
C ASN A 36 5.41 2.93 11.57
N TYR A 37 5.20 3.89 10.67
CA TYR A 37 4.76 5.23 11.07
C TYR A 37 3.38 5.18 11.75
N ILE A 38 2.44 4.46 11.16
CA ILE A 38 1.07 4.34 11.68
C ILE A 38 1.07 3.61 13.02
N VAL A 39 1.88 2.55 13.16
CA VAL A 39 2.04 1.84 14.44
C VAL A 39 2.60 2.78 15.50
N GLY A 40 3.55 3.64 15.11
CA GLY A 40 4.10 4.65 16.02
C GLY A 40 3.06 5.66 16.50
N LEU A 41 1.98 5.86 15.75
CA LEU A 41 0.87 6.73 16.15
C LEU A 41 -0.13 6.03 17.08
N GLY A 42 0.06 4.74 17.37
CA GLY A 42 -0.78 4.00 18.30
C GLY A 42 -1.78 3.05 17.68
N ILE A 43 -1.70 2.82 16.37
CA ILE A 43 -2.57 1.86 15.70
C ILE A 43 -2.02 0.45 15.91
N ASP A 44 -2.90 -0.48 16.29
CA ASP A 44 -2.55 -1.87 16.50
C ASP A 44 -2.02 -2.49 15.19
N PRO A 45 -0.81 -3.06 15.17
CA PRO A 45 -0.27 -3.67 13.96
C PRO A 45 -1.13 -4.82 13.42
N GLU A 46 -1.93 -5.47 14.24
CA GLU A 46 -2.85 -6.52 13.77
C GLU A 46 -3.95 -5.97 12.87
N ARG A 47 -4.19 -4.67 12.92
CA ARG A 47 -5.17 -4.01 12.06
C ARG A 47 -4.60 -3.58 10.71
N ILE A 48 -3.31 -3.81 10.48
CA ILE A 48 -2.62 -3.30 9.30
C ILE A 48 -2.19 -4.47 8.43
N ILE A 49 -2.59 -4.41 7.16
CA ILE A 49 -2.20 -5.38 6.13
C ILE A 49 -1.37 -4.64 5.10
N THR A 50 -0.19 -5.13 4.81
CA THR A 50 0.64 -4.58 3.73
C THR A 50 0.56 -5.47 2.51
N VAL A 51 0.44 -4.84 1.35
CA VAL A 51 0.40 -5.51 0.06
C VAL A 51 1.36 -4.80 -0.88
N THR A 52 2.10 -5.54 -1.68
CA THR A 52 2.92 -4.94 -2.71
C THR A 52 2.42 -5.36 -4.07
N TYR A 53 2.29 -4.40 -4.96
CA TYR A 53 1.95 -4.65 -6.36
C TYR A 53 3.15 -4.42 -7.28
N GLY A 54 4.24 -3.84 -6.77
CA GLY A 54 5.36 -3.45 -7.62
C GLY A 54 4.85 -2.51 -8.71
N GLU A 55 5.04 -2.89 -9.97
CA GLU A 55 4.56 -2.10 -11.11
C GLU A 55 3.22 -2.59 -11.65
N ALA A 56 2.60 -3.62 -11.05
CA ALA A 56 1.46 -4.32 -11.62
C ALA A 56 0.19 -3.49 -11.75
N LYS A 57 0.04 -2.42 -10.96
CA LYS A 57 -1.13 -1.54 -11.02
C LYS A 57 -0.69 -0.09 -11.17
N PRO A 58 -0.24 0.32 -12.37
CA PRO A 58 0.23 1.70 -12.56
C PRO A 58 -0.90 2.70 -12.50
N SER A 59 -0.63 3.84 -11.89
CA SER A 59 -1.55 4.97 -11.87
C SER A 59 -1.39 5.85 -13.12
N ALA A 60 -0.24 5.76 -13.79
CA ALA A 60 0.05 6.45 -15.02
C ALA A 60 0.71 5.49 -15.99
N SER A 61 0.30 5.52 -17.26
CA SER A 61 0.74 4.55 -18.26
C SER A 61 1.92 5.01 -19.12
N GLY A 62 2.40 6.24 -18.94
CA GLY A 62 3.52 6.76 -19.71
C GLY A 62 4.85 6.14 -19.29
N HIS A 63 5.87 6.38 -20.09
CA HIS A 63 7.21 5.82 -19.92
C HIS A 63 8.26 6.91 -19.67
N ASP A 64 7.88 7.97 -18.96
CA ASP A 64 8.77 9.08 -18.63
C ASP A 64 8.81 9.30 -17.12
N GLU A 65 9.67 10.18 -16.65
CA GLU A 65 9.85 10.45 -15.23
C GLU A 65 8.56 10.94 -14.58
N GLY A 66 7.75 11.73 -15.26
CA GLY A 66 6.47 12.19 -14.72
C GLY A 66 5.54 11.05 -14.42
N SER A 67 5.42 10.08 -15.33
CA SER A 67 4.61 8.89 -15.14
C SER A 67 5.19 7.97 -14.07
N TRP A 68 6.50 7.76 -14.10
CA TRP A 68 7.19 6.94 -13.10
C TRP A 68 7.02 7.49 -11.69
N ALA A 69 7.11 8.82 -11.53
CA ALA A 69 6.92 9.45 -10.24
C ALA A 69 5.52 9.20 -9.68
N LYS A 70 4.50 9.24 -10.55
CA LYS A 70 3.12 8.95 -10.14
C LYS A 70 2.93 7.50 -9.72
N ASN A 71 3.72 6.60 -10.26
CA ASN A 71 3.63 5.17 -9.94
C ASN A 71 4.41 4.80 -8.67
N ARG A 72 5.40 5.59 -8.28
CA ARG A 72 6.13 5.40 -7.01
C ARG A 72 5.28 5.95 -5.88
N ARG A 73 4.38 5.12 -5.36
CA ARG A 73 3.41 5.60 -4.39
C ARG A 73 3.01 4.55 -3.37
N VAL A 74 2.40 5.01 -2.31
CA VAL A 74 1.71 4.17 -1.33
C VAL A 74 0.25 4.61 -1.30
N GLN A 75 -0.66 3.65 -1.36
CA GLN A 75 -2.09 3.92 -1.24
C GLN A 75 -2.65 3.22 -0.02
N LEU A 76 -3.54 3.89 0.68
CA LEU A 76 -4.18 3.33 1.86
C LEU A 76 -5.68 3.12 1.59
N HIS A 77 -6.16 1.98 2.05
CA HIS A 77 -7.59 1.67 2.00
C HIS A 77 -8.04 1.29 3.40
N ILE A 78 -9.20 1.77 3.80
CA ILE A 78 -9.78 1.42 5.08
C ILE A 78 -10.95 0.48 4.81
N ILE A 79 -10.89 -0.70 5.41
CA ILE A 79 -11.93 -1.71 5.28
C ILE A 79 -12.54 -1.92 6.66
N THR A 80 -13.86 -1.86 6.74
CA THR A 80 -14.57 -2.23 7.95
C THR A 80 -15.17 -3.61 7.77
N GLU A 81 -15.32 -4.35 8.86
CA GLU A 81 -15.94 -5.66 8.80
C GLU A 81 -17.36 -5.58 8.23
N GLN A 82 -18.10 -4.54 8.60
CA GLN A 82 -19.44 -4.33 8.09
C GLN A 82 -19.45 -4.16 6.57
N SER A 83 -18.52 -3.41 6.02
CA SER A 83 -18.39 -3.25 4.58
C SER A 83 -18.06 -4.57 3.90
N ALA A 84 -17.17 -5.35 4.48
CA ALA A 84 -16.79 -6.65 3.96
C ALA A 84 -17.96 -7.63 3.99
N ALA A 85 -18.76 -7.60 5.06
CA ALA A 85 -19.90 -8.50 5.23
C ALA A 85 -21.04 -8.23 4.23
N ASN A 86 -21.12 -7.03 3.71
CA ASN A 86 -22.14 -6.62 2.76
C ASN A 86 -21.78 -6.88 1.29
N GLN A 87 -20.64 -7.49 1.06
CA GLN A 87 -20.22 -7.86 -0.30
C GLN A 87 -20.59 -9.32 -0.67
#